data_90e24567861348675c682260daa87a38
#
_entry.id   90e24567861348675c682260daa87a38
#
_cell.length_a   1.000
_cell.length_b   1.000
_cell.length_c   1.000
_cell.angle_alpha   90.00
_cell.angle_beta   90.00
_cell.angle_gamma   90.00
#
_symmetry.space_group_name_H-M   'P 1'
#
loop_
_entity.id
_entity.type
_entity.pdbx_description
1 polymer ?
#
loop_
_entity_poly.entity_id
_entity_poly.type
_entity_poly.pdbx_seq_one_letter_code
_entity_poly.pdbx_strand_id
1 'polypeptide(L)'
;VGLSQLICNQDHRFFAAEQCRAADIDAEIVLESMGRNTAPAVILAALRLMQAGKDEPMLVLSADHAITDEDSFRSALVSAHELAVLGNLVTLGVTPSFACTGYGYIHYGANICDGFEVIEFVEKPDVGKAEGYVEHGNYLWNSGMFIVRPSVLIEEAELYCSELLAQCRLTIKTVVEEIDFIRLSEQEFSQCENISLDYAIMEHTQKAVVVPVDCGWSDVGDLQALWNTNKHDLDGNVLQGDAVSFNSHNCLVKAENRLVAVAGVEGLAVIETKDAVLVLPLDQAQQVKDLVAQLKDRKEISHHREVYRPWGSYDSVDSGENYQVKRITVNPGAKLSLQRHKYRAEHWVV
;
A
#
# COMPACT_ATOMS: atom_id res chain seq x y z
N VAL A 1 -21.32 -0.30 -6.74
CA VAL A 1 -19.96 -0.60 -6.26
C VAL A 1 -20.09 -1.82 -5.35
N GLY A 2 -19.22 -2.82 -5.54
CA GLY A 2 -19.20 -4.03 -4.71
C GLY A 2 -18.74 -3.77 -3.29
N LEU A 3 -18.63 -4.83 -2.46
CA LEU A 3 -18.05 -4.76 -1.13
C LEU A 3 -16.56 -4.42 -1.25
N SER A 4 -16.14 -3.32 -0.66
CA SER A 4 -14.73 -2.96 -0.54
C SER A 4 -14.15 -3.56 0.74
N GLN A 5 -12.97 -4.16 0.66
CA GLN A 5 -12.23 -4.67 1.80
C GLN A 5 -10.86 -4.02 1.85
N LEU A 6 -10.49 -3.47 3.00
CA LEU A 6 -9.17 -2.93 3.26
C LEU A 6 -8.47 -3.84 4.28
N ILE A 7 -7.40 -4.51 3.86
CA ILE A 7 -6.64 -5.39 4.73
C ILE A 7 -5.36 -4.65 5.14
N CYS A 8 -5.16 -4.46 6.44
CA CYS A 8 -3.99 -3.75 6.94
C CYS A 8 -3.52 -4.27 8.30
N ASN A 9 -2.28 -3.93 8.66
CA ASN A 9 -1.77 -4.22 9.99
C ASN A 9 -2.60 -3.48 11.06
N GLN A 10 -2.88 -4.15 12.17
CA GLN A 10 -3.67 -3.60 13.28
C GLN A 10 -3.13 -2.28 13.86
N ASP A 11 -1.85 -2.02 13.73
CA ASP A 11 -1.24 -0.78 14.21
C ASP A 11 -1.64 0.43 13.37
N HIS A 12 -2.02 0.21 12.10
CA HIS A 12 -2.47 1.24 11.17
C HIS A 12 -3.99 1.43 11.14
N ARG A 13 -4.77 0.66 11.90
CA ARG A 13 -6.25 0.60 11.83
C ARG A 13 -6.96 1.95 11.88
N PHE A 14 -6.55 2.83 12.78
CA PHE A 14 -7.21 4.13 12.93
C PHE A 14 -6.81 5.11 11.83
N PHE A 15 -5.57 5.01 11.33
CA PHE A 15 -5.12 5.76 10.17
C PHE A 15 -5.87 5.34 8.91
N ALA A 16 -6.00 4.03 8.69
CA ALA A 16 -6.77 3.47 7.58
C ALA A 16 -8.24 3.88 7.63
N ALA A 17 -8.88 3.78 8.80
CA ALA A 17 -10.27 4.19 8.99
C ALA A 17 -10.47 5.69 8.73
N GLU A 18 -9.53 6.54 9.17
CA GLU A 18 -9.57 7.98 8.92
C GLU A 18 -9.44 8.30 7.42
N GLN A 19 -8.54 7.62 6.70
CA GLN A 19 -8.37 7.80 5.26
C GLN A 19 -9.60 7.36 4.48
N CYS A 20 -10.20 6.20 4.82
CA CYS A 20 -11.45 5.75 4.20
C CYS A 20 -12.56 6.79 4.40
N ARG A 21 -12.69 7.33 5.62
CA ARG A 21 -13.69 8.36 5.93
C ARG A 21 -13.44 9.67 5.16
N ALA A 22 -12.19 10.10 5.08
CA ALA A 22 -11.82 11.32 4.34
C ALA A 22 -12.06 11.19 2.83
N ALA A 23 -11.93 9.98 2.28
CA ALA A 23 -12.16 9.65 0.88
C ALA A 23 -13.62 9.25 0.58
N ASP A 24 -14.52 9.22 1.57
CA ASP A 24 -15.90 8.75 1.47
C ASP A 24 -16.00 7.31 0.92
N ILE A 25 -15.08 6.45 1.37
CA ILE A 25 -15.02 5.03 1.01
C ILE A 25 -15.63 4.19 2.13
N ASP A 26 -16.71 3.47 1.83
CA ASP A 26 -17.28 2.46 2.70
C ASP A 26 -16.54 1.12 2.47
N ALA A 27 -15.74 0.70 3.43
CA ALA A 27 -14.95 -0.51 3.37
C ALA A 27 -14.98 -1.30 4.67
N GLU A 28 -15.02 -2.63 4.56
CA GLU A 28 -14.69 -3.52 5.68
C GLU A 28 -13.18 -3.46 5.95
N ILE A 29 -12.78 -3.05 7.14
CA ILE A 29 -11.37 -2.98 7.53
C ILE A 29 -10.99 -4.26 8.26
N VAL A 30 -10.17 -5.10 7.61
CA VAL A 30 -9.69 -6.38 8.14
C VAL A 30 -8.29 -6.18 8.71
N LEU A 31 -8.11 -6.55 9.98
CA LEU A 31 -6.88 -6.30 10.72
C LEU A 31 -6.01 -7.55 10.82
N GLU A 32 -4.82 -7.46 10.28
CA GLU A 32 -3.74 -8.43 10.49
C GLU A 32 -2.97 -8.09 11.76
N SER A 33 -2.67 -9.10 12.58
CA SER A 33 -1.84 -8.94 13.79
C SER A 33 -0.35 -8.76 13.45
N MET A 34 0.07 -9.24 12.28
CA MET A 34 1.43 -9.15 11.75
C MET A 34 1.41 -9.26 10.22
N GLY A 35 2.44 -8.80 9.52
CA GLY A 35 2.56 -8.98 8.07
C GLY A 35 2.87 -10.43 7.69
N ARG A 36 2.13 -10.96 6.72
CA ARG A 36 2.32 -12.30 6.13
C ARG A 36 2.40 -12.27 4.60
N ASN A 37 2.81 -11.13 4.05
CA ASN A 37 2.84 -10.89 2.60
C ASN A 37 1.42 -10.95 1.98
N THR A 38 1.31 -11.01 0.65
CA THR A 38 0.06 -10.78 -0.06
C THR A 38 -0.84 -12.01 -0.20
N ALA A 39 -0.28 -13.24 -0.29
CA ALA A 39 -1.11 -14.43 -0.51
C ALA A 39 -2.15 -14.68 0.60
N PRO A 40 -1.80 -14.67 1.89
CA PRO A 40 -2.79 -14.86 2.95
C PRO A 40 -3.89 -13.80 2.93
N ALA A 41 -3.54 -12.52 2.72
CA ALA A 41 -4.48 -11.41 2.67
C ALA A 41 -5.50 -11.61 1.53
N VAL A 42 -5.03 -11.91 0.32
CA VAL A 42 -5.89 -12.07 -0.86
C VAL A 42 -6.76 -13.33 -0.76
N ILE A 43 -6.22 -14.44 -0.25
CA ILE A 43 -7.00 -15.68 -0.01
C ILE A 43 -8.09 -15.43 1.05
N LEU A 44 -7.79 -14.72 2.13
CA LEU A 44 -8.78 -14.37 3.15
C LEU A 44 -9.89 -13.47 2.59
N ALA A 45 -9.54 -12.48 1.75
CA ALA A 45 -10.52 -11.66 1.06
C ALA A 45 -11.45 -12.51 0.17
N ALA A 46 -10.90 -13.43 -0.61
CA ALA A 46 -11.67 -14.34 -1.45
C ALA A 46 -12.61 -15.24 -0.62
N LEU A 47 -12.11 -15.83 0.48
CA LEU A 47 -12.92 -16.67 1.38
C LEU A 47 -14.08 -15.88 2.00
N ARG A 48 -13.86 -14.61 2.39
CA ARG A 48 -14.92 -13.74 2.92
C ARG A 48 -15.97 -13.42 1.86
N LEU A 49 -15.56 -13.10 0.64
CA LEU A 49 -16.50 -12.87 -0.46
C LEU A 49 -17.36 -14.12 -0.73
N MET A 50 -16.76 -15.30 -0.75
CA MET A 50 -17.48 -16.55 -0.93
C MET A 50 -18.46 -16.84 0.23
N GLN A 51 -18.11 -16.53 1.48
CA GLN A 51 -19.03 -16.61 2.61
C GLN A 51 -20.24 -15.67 2.47
N ALA A 52 -20.02 -14.51 1.87
CA ALA A 52 -21.08 -13.54 1.54
C ALA A 52 -21.89 -13.92 0.28
N GLY A 53 -21.62 -15.07 -0.34
CA GLY A 53 -22.27 -15.52 -1.59
C GLY A 53 -21.87 -14.70 -2.83
N LYS A 54 -20.72 -14.05 -2.81
CA LYS A 54 -20.18 -13.20 -3.89
C LYS A 54 -19.05 -13.92 -4.60
N ASP A 55 -19.16 -14.09 -5.92
CA ASP A 55 -18.15 -14.72 -6.77
C ASP A 55 -17.90 -13.91 -8.06
N GLU A 56 -18.27 -12.64 -8.09
CA GLU A 56 -17.87 -11.73 -9.14
C GLU A 56 -16.34 -11.46 -9.06
N PRO A 57 -15.67 -11.16 -10.19
CA PRO A 57 -14.26 -10.81 -10.17
C PRO A 57 -13.95 -9.74 -9.12
N MET A 58 -13.02 -10.01 -8.24
CA MET A 58 -12.48 -9.07 -7.28
C MET A 58 -11.23 -8.40 -7.85
N LEU A 59 -11.11 -7.10 -7.65
CA LEU A 59 -9.93 -6.31 -7.96
C LEU A 59 -9.06 -6.21 -6.71
N VAL A 60 -7.82 -6.65 -6.81
CA VAL A 60 -6.79 -6.57 -5.75
C VAL A 60 -5.82 -5.46 -6.09
N LEU A 61 -5.70 -4.49 -5.21
CA LEU A 61 -4.84 -3.32 -5.38
C LEU A 61 -3.94 -3.14 -4.14
N SER A 62 -2.70 -2.70 -4.37
CA SER A 62 -1.87 -2.12 -3.31
C SER A 62 -2.36 -0.71 -2.99
N ALA A 63 -2.38 -0.35 -1.70
CA ALA A 63 -2.90 0.94 -1.24
C ALA A 63 -1.91 2.11 -1.42
N ASP A 64 -0.66 1.82 -1.75
CA ASP A 64 0.46 2.74 -1.81
C ASP A 64 1.00 3.00 -3.24
N HIS A 65 0.39 2.39 -4.25
CA HIS A 65 0.76 2.63 -5.64
C HIS A 65 0.15 3.94 -6.17
N ALA A 66 0.85 4.59 -7.10
CA ALA A 66 0.35 5.75 -7.82
C ALA A 66 -0.03 5.39 -9.26
N ILE A 67 -1.12 6.00 -9.75
CA ILE A 67 -1.62 5.91 -11.12
C ILE A 67 -1.94 7.33 -11.57
N THR A 68 -1.29 7.81 -12.63
CA THR A 68 -1.46 9.19 -13.11
C THR A 68 -2.44 9.32 -14.26
N ASP A 69 -2.68 8.26 -15.02
CA ASP A 69 -3.72 8.17 -16.08
C ASP A 69 -4.82 7.18 -15.68
N GLU A 70 -5.84 7.72 -14.99
CA GLU A 70 -6.98 6.93 -14.54
C GLU A 70 -7.84 6.39 -15.70
N ASP A 71 -7.91 7.06 -16.84
CA ASP A 71 -8.76 6.64 -17.96
C ASP A 71 -8.15 5.41 -18.63
N SER A 72 -6.84 5.41 -18.88
CA SER A 72 -6.11 4.22 -19.36
C SER A 72 -6.23 3.06 -18.37
N PHE A 73 -6.12 3.34 -17.09
CA PHE A 73 -6.29 2.33 -16.04
C PHE A 73 -7.70 1.71 -16.04
N ARG A 74 -8.74 2.55 -16.08
CA ARG A 74 -10.14 2.08 -16.15
C ARG A 74 -10.40 1.22 -17.37
N SER A 75 -9.84 1.60 -18.53
CA SER A 75 -9.98 0.80 -19.76
C SER A 75 -9.34 -0.58 -19.63
N ALA A 76 -8.14 -0.66 -19.05
CA ALA A 76 -7.48 -1.94 -18.79
C ALA A 76 -8.26 -2.80 -17.78
N LEU A 77 -8.90 -2.20 -16.78
CA LEU A 77 -9.75 -2.92 -15.82
C LEU A 77 -10.97 -3.56 -16.50
N VAL A 78 -11.56 -2.93 -17.52
CA VAL A 78 -12.68 -3.53 -18.26
C VAL A 78 -12.24 -4.79 -18.98
N SER A 79 -11.13 -4.74 -19.74
CA SER A 79 -10.57 -5.91 -20.42
C SER A 79 -10.16 -7.01 -19.44
N ALA A 80 -9.53 -6.62 -18.32
CA ALA A 80 -9.13 -7.57 -17.28
C ALA A 80 -10.34 -8.24 -16.60
N HIS A 81 -11.41 -7.50 -16.36
CA HIS A 81 -12.66 -8.04 -15.82
C HIS A 81 -13.29 -9.10 -16.75
N GLU A 82 -13.36 -8.85 -18.05
CA GLU A 82 -13.90 -9.79 -19.03
C GLU A 82 -13.11 -11.11 -19.03
N LEU A 83 -11.78 -11.03 -18.99
CA LEU A 83 -10.91 -12.20 -18.89
C LEU A 83 -11.06 -12.95 -17.56
N ALA A 84 -11.22 -12.24 -16.45
CA ALA A 84 -11.45 -12.86 -15.14
C ALA A 84 -12.83 -13.56 -15.06
N VAL A 85 -13.86 -13.03 -15.70
CA VAL A 85 -15.16 -13.71 -15.82
C VAL A 85 -15.04 -15.06 -16.53
N LEU A 86 -14.13 -15.18 -17.50
CA LEU A 86 -13.83 -16.44 -18.19
C LEU A 86 -13.05 -17.45 -17.34
N GLY A 87 -12.67 -17.10 -16.11
CA GLY A 87 -11.96 -17.98 -15.17
C GLY A 87 -10.44 -17.87 -15.20
N ASN A 88 -9.90 -16.79 -15.77
CA ASN A 88 -8.46 -16.51 -15.71
C ASN A 88 -8.08 -15.76 -14.43
N LEU A 89 -6.81 -15.95 -14.01
CA LEU A 89 -6.14 -15.08 -13.07
C LEU A 89 -5.47 -13.95 -13.87
N VAL A 90 -6.03 -12.76 -13.80
CA VAL A 90 -5.55 -11.64 -14.60
C VAL A 90 -4.65 -10.75 -13.76
N THR A 91 -3.48 -10.39 -14.29
CA THR A 91 -2.62 -9.34 -13.74
C THR A 91 -2.50 -8.18 -14.70
N LEU A 92 -2.28 -6.97 -14.19
CA LEU A 92 -1.95 -5.81 -15.01
C LEU A 92 -0.43 -5.71 -15.16
N GLY A 93 0.04 -5.68 -16.39
CA GLY A 93 1.45 -5.58 -16.72
C GLY A 93 1.80 -4.21 -17.28
N VAL A 94 2.82 -3.57 -16.70
CA VAL A 94 3.26 -2.23 -17.11
C VAL A 94 4.46 -2.35 -18.06
N THR A 95 4.45 -1.57 -19.16
CA THR A 95 5.56 -1.56 -20.10
C THR A 95 6.84 -1.03 -19.44
N PRO A 96 7.94 -1.80 -19.41
CA PRO A 96 9.17 -1.35 -18.82
C PRO A 96 9.76 -0.17 -19.57
N SER A 97 10.08 0.92 -18.86
CA SER A 97 10.79 2.09 -19.41
C SER A 97 12.27 2.11 -19.08
N PHE A 98 12.72 1.27 -18.15
CA PHE A 98 14.12 1.10 -17.75
C PHE A 98 14.34 -0.29 -17.13
N ALA A 99 15.59 -0.71 -16.95
CA ALA A 99 15.92 -1.96 -16.26
C ALA A 99 15.80 -1.78 -14.74
N CYS A 100 14.76 -2.35 -14.13
CA CYS A 100 14.50 -2.28 -12.70
C CYS A 100 14.73 -3.66 -12.05
N THR A 101 15.60 -3.73 -11.05
CA THR A 101 15.85 -4.96 -10.28
C THR A 101 14.90 -5.11 -9.08
N GLY A 102 14.12 -4.07 -8.78
CA GLY A 102 13.14 -4.06 -7.68
C GLY A 102 11.78 -4.66 -8.04
N TYR A 103 11.50 -4.81 -9.35
CA TYR A 103 10.21 -5.28 -9.86
C TYR A 103 10.26 -6.73 -10.35
N GLY A 104 9.11 -7.41 -10.31
CA GLY A 104 8.89 -8.62 -11.05
C GLY A 104 8.67 -8.35 -12.54
N TYR A 105 9.01 -9.30 -13.40
CA TYR A 105 8.80 -9.26 -14.84
C TYR A 105 7.92 -10.41 -15.29
N ILE A 106 7.04 -10.12 -16.24
CA ILE A 106 6.11 -11.08 -16.84
C ILE A 106 6.48 -11.26 -18.31
N HIS A 107 6.97 -12.46 -18.65
CA HIS A 107 7.14 -12.86 -20.04
C HIS A 107 5.80 -13.24 -20.61
N TYR A 108 5.34 -12.54 -21.64
CA TYR A 108 4.05 -12.80 -22.25
C TYR A 108 4.17 -13.45 -23.63
N GLY A 109 3.16 -14.25 -23.99
CA GLY A 109 3.12 -15.05 -25.19
C GLY A 109 1.98 -14.71 -26.13
N ALA A 110 1.17 -15.72 -26.44
CA ALA A 110 0.07 -15.61 -27.38
C ALA A 110 -1.02 -14.65 -26.90
N ASN A 111 -1.68 -14.00 -27.84
CA ASN A 111 -2.81 -13.12 -27.54
C ASN A 111 -4.02 -13.94 -27.10
N ILE A 112 -4.68 -13.52 -26.04
CA ILE A 112 -5.93 -14.05 -25.51
C ILE A 112 -6.90 -12.89 -25.34
N CYS A 113 -7.81 -12.68 -26.30
CA CYS A 113 -8.70 -11.51 -26.35
C CYS A 113 -7.89 -10.21 -26.24
N ASP A 114 -8.16 -9.39 -25.22
CA ASP A 114 -7.47 -8.12 -24.96
C ASP A 114 -6.26 -8.26 -24.02
N GLY A 115 -5.80 -9.49 -23.77
CA GLY A 115 -4.63 -9.79 -22.97
C GLY A 115 -3.69 -10.79 -23.63
N PHE A 116 -2.72 -11.26 -22.88
CA PHE A 116 -1.73 -12.22 -23.34
C PHE A 116 -1.54 -13.36 -22.33
N GLU A 117 -1.27 -14.54 -22.84
CA GLU A 117 -0.81 -15.66 -22.02
C GLU A 117 0.46 -15.28 -21.25
N VAL A 118 0.52 -15.66 -19.99
CA VAL A 118 1.75 -15.55 -19.19
C VAL A 118 2.56 -16.81 -19.40
N ILE A 119 3.78 -16.67 -19.95
CA ILE A 119 4.72 -17.76 -20.14
C ILE A 119 5.54 -17.98 -18.88
N GLU A 120 6.01 -16.90 -18.25
CA GLU A 120 6.90 -16.96 -17.12
C GLU A 120 6.76 -15.70 -16.25
N PHE A 121 6.82 -15.88 -14.94
CA PHE A 121 7.04 -14.83 -13.97
C PHE A 121 8.49 -14.87 -13.49
N VAL A 122 9.15 -13.70 -13.39
CA VAL A 122 10.50 -13.60 -12.86
C VAL A 122 10.54 -12.48 -11.83
N GLU A 123 10.65 -12.86 -10.58
CA GLU A 123 10.68 -11.87 -9.49
C GLU A 123 12.11 -11.35 -9.27
N LYS A 124 12.26 -10.04 -9.26
CA LYS A 124 13.48 -9.29 -8.93
C LYS A 124 14.75 -9.84 -9.59
N PRO A 125 14.87 -9.79 -10.92
CA PRO A 125 16.02 -10.29 -11.66
C PRO A 125 17.30 -9.49 -11.33
N ASP A 126 18.45 -10.07 -11.66
CA ASP A 126 19.70 -9.31 -11.69
C ASP A 126 19.71 -8.26 -12.82
N VAL A 127 20.65 -7.29 -12.73
CA VAL A 127 20.72 -6.15 -13.66
C VAL A 127 20.83 -6.60 -15.13
N GLY A 128 21.69 -7.60 -15.41
CA GLY A 128 21.90 -8.06 -16.78
C GLY A 128 20.65 -8.72 -17.37
N LYS A 129 19.89 -9.46 -16.57
CA LYS A 129 18.58 -10.01 -17.00
C LYS A 129 17.56 -8.90 -17.21
N ALA A 130 17.47 -7.94 -16.29
CA ALA A 130 16.54 -6.83 -16.40
C ALA A 130 16.78 -6.00 -17.67
N GLU A 131 18.06 -5.71 -18.02
CA GLU A 131 18.42 -5.05 -19.26
C GLU A 131 17.99 -5.86 -20.49
N GLY A 132 18.25 -7.18 -20.48
CA GLY A 132 17.83 -8.08 -21.55
C GLY A 132 16.32 -8.12 -21.71
N TYR A 133 15.53 -8.08 -20.66
CA TYR A 133 14.06 -8.08 -20.72
C TYR A 133 13.50 -6.80 -21.36
N VAL A 134 14.10 -5.65 -21.05
CA VAL A 134 13.73 -4.37 -21.68
C VAL A 134 14.07 -4.39 -23.17
N GLU A 135 15.24 -4.91 -23.56
CA GLU A 135 15.67 -5.00 -24.96
C GLU A 135 14.82 -5.95 -25.80
N HIS A 136 14.39 -7.09 -25.23
CA HIS A 136 13.56 -8.07 -25.95
C HIS A 136 12.14 -7.56 -26.23
N GLY A 137 11.60 -6.67 -25.42
CA GLY A 137 10.30 -6.02 -25.64
C GLY A 137 9.07 -6.90 -25.47
N ASN A 138 9.21 -8.15 -24.99
CA ASN A 138 8.11 -9.09 -24.70
C ASN A 138 7.98 -9.39 -23.20
N TYR A 139 8.44 -8.45 -22.38
CA TYR A 139 8.30 -8.46 -20.92
C TYR A 139 7.55 -7.23 -20.46
N LEU A 140 6.73 -7.41 -19.43
CA LEU A 140 6.04 -6.35 -18.71
C LEU A 140 6.47 -6.38 -17.24
N TRP A 141 6.48 -5.24 -16.56
CA TRP A 141 6.61 -5.24 -15.11
C TRP A 141 5.34 -5.79 -14.47
N ASN A 142 5.49 -6.63 -13.48
CA ASN A 142 4.40 -7.05 -12.63
C ASN A 142 4.00 -5.91 -11.70
N SER A 143 2.80 -5.38 -11.89
CA SER A 143 2.28 -4.29 -11.05
C SER A 143 1.81 -4.76 -9.67
N GLY A 144 1.65 -6.08 -9.46
CA GLY A 144 1.04 -6.63 -8.25
C GLY A 144 -0.47 -6.37 -8.15
N MET A 145 -1.10 -5.92 -9.23
CA MET A 145 -2.56 -5.73 -9.30
C MET A 145 -3.20 -6.93 -9.98
N PHE A 146 -4.22 -7.51 -9.36
CA PHE A 146 -4.86 -8.73 -9.86
C PHE A 146 -6.35 -8.57 -9.97
N ILE A 147 -6.94 -9.23 -10.97
CA ILE A 147 -8.37 -9.35 -11.16
C ILE A 147 -8.70 -10.84 -11.28
N VAL A 148 -9.49 -11.37 -10.35
CA VAL A 148 -9.76 -12.79 -10.27
C VAL A 148 -11.09 -13.07 -9.59
N ARG A 149 -11.80 -14.12 -10.02
CA ARG A 149 -12.97 -14.61 -9.29
C ARG A 149 -12.52 -15.30 -8.00
N PRO A 150 -13.17 -15.03 -6.86
CA PRO A 150 -12.87 -15.70 -5.59
C PRO A 150 -12.82 -17.22 -5.69
N SER A 151 -13.79 -17.84 -6.36
CA SER A 151 -13.82 -19.30 -6.55
C SER A 151 -12.59 -19.82 -7.28
N VAL A 152 -12.18 -19.14 -8.36
CA VAL A 152 -11.01 -19.53 -9.17
C VAL A 152 -9.73 -19.41 -8.37
N LEU A 153 -9.56 -18.32 -7.61
CA LEU A 153 -8.40 -18.17 -6.73
C LEU A 153 -8.31 -19.28 -5.67
N ILE A 154 -9.45 -19.64 -5.07
CA ILE A 154 -9.51 -20.71 -4.07
C ILE A 154 -9.18 -22.08 -4.69
N GLU A 155 -9.65 -22.35 -5.91
CA GLU A 155 -9.29 -23.57 -6.65
C GLU A 155 -7.78 -23.65 -6.92
N GLU A 156 -7.16 -22.56 -7.37
CA GLU A 156 -5.71 -22.51 -7.61
C GLU A 156 -4.90 -22.60 -6.30
N ALA A 157 -5.41 -21.97 -5.23
CA ALA A 157 -4.79 -22.11 -3.91
C ALA A 157 -4.87 -23.53 -3.37
N GLU A 158 -5.94 -24.29 -3.66
CA GLU A 158 -6.03 -25.72 -3.30
C GLU A 158 -4.99 -26.56 -4.04
N LEU A 159 -4.64 -26.20 -5.29
CA LEU A 159 -3.68 -26.92 -6.10
C LEU A 159 -2.22 -26.61 -5.70
N TYR A 160 -1.89 -25.34 -5.46
CA TYR A 160 -0.51 -24.88 -5.34
C TYR A 160 -0.06 -24.51 -3.93
N CYS A 161 -1.00 -24.17 -3.04
CA CYS A 161 -0.70 -23.79 -1.65
C CYS A 161 -1.79 -24.26 -0.66
N SER A 162 -2.15 -25.54 -0.73
CA SER A 162 -3.26 -26.13 0.04
C SER A 162 -3.10 -25.97 1.57
N GLU A 163 -1.89 -26.02 2.10
CA GLU A 163 -1.61 -25.82 3.53
C GLU A 163 -1.94 -24.36 3.95
N LEU A 164 -1.52 -23.39 3.14
CA LEU A 164 -1.83 -21.98 3.35
C LEU A 164 -3.35 -21.74 3.30
N LEU A 165 -4.03 -22.33 2.29
CA LEU A 165 -5.49 -22.23 2.17
C LEU A 165 -6.21 -22.84 3.39
N ALA A 166 -5.75 -24.00 3.86
CA ALA A 166 -6.30 -24.63 5.04
C ALA A 166 -6.14 -23.74 6.29
N GLN A 167 -4.99 -23.11 6.45
CA GLN A 167 -4.73 -22.16 7.53
C GLN A 167 -5.58 -20.90 7.42
N CYS A 168 -5.74 -20.34 6.22
CA CYS A 168 -6.66 -19.21 5.98
C CYS A 168 -8.13 -19.58 6.31
N ARG A 169 -8.56 -20.82 5.99
CA ARG A 169 -9.89 -21.32 6.37
C ARG A 169 -10.07 -21.46 7.89
N LEU A 170 -9.01 -21.75 8.64
CA LEU A 170 -9.06 -21.72 10.12
C LEU A 170 -9.13 -20.29 10.63
N THR A 171 -8.29 -19.41 10.12
CA THR A 171 -8.23 -18.00 10.49
C THR A 171 -9.59 -17.32 10.31
N ILE A 172 -10.28 -17.55 9.19
CA ILE A 172 -11.57 -16.89 8.91
C ILE A 172 -12.70 -17.38 9.83
N LYS A 173 -12.60 -18.60 10.40
CA LYS A 173 -13.58 -19.12 11.36
C LYS A 173 -13.45 -18.50 12.76
N THR A 174 -12.30 -17.89 13.03
CA THR A 174 -11.94 -17.34 14.35
C THR A 174 -11.85 -15.82 14.35
N VAL A 175 -12.38 -15.15 13.32
CA VAL A 175 -12.44 -13.68 13.26
C VAL A 175 -13.32 -13.13 14.38
N VAL A 176 -12.93 -11.95 14.87
CA VAL A 176 -13.71 -11.18 15.82
C VAL A 176 -14.23 -9.95 15.11
N GLU A 177 -15.56 -9.83 15.00
CA GLU A 177 -16.21 -8.64 14.46
C GLU A 177 -16.35 -7.61 15.58
N GLU A 178 -15.70 -6.47 15.40
CA GLU A 178 -15.83 -5.26 16.21
C GLU A 178 -16.73 -4.25 15.47
N ILE A 179 -17.05 -3.12 16.11
CA ILE A 179 -17.96 -2.11 15.51
C ILE A 179 -17.40 -1.59 14.17
N ASP A 180 -16.10 -1.29 14.12
CA ASP A 180 -15.45 -0.64 12.98
C ASP A 180 -14.43 -1.55 12.29
N PHE A 181 -14.13 -2.74 12.84
CA PHE A 181 -13.04 -3.58 12.38
C PHE A 181 -13.38 -5.07 12.42
N ILE A 182 -12.73 -5.82 11.57
CA ILE A 182 -12.72 -7.27 11.57
C ILE A 182 -11.31 -7.71 11.93
N ARG A 183 -11.16 -8.30 13.11
CA ARG A 183 -9.85 -8.72 13.61
C ARG A 183 -9.60 -10.20 13.35
N LEU A 184 -8.48 -10.49 12.68
CA LEU A 184 -8.00 -11.86 12.53
C LEU A 184 -7.41 -12.35 13.85
N SER A 185 -7.62 -13.64 14.15
CA SER A 185 -6.99 -14.29 15.31
C SER A 185 -5.46 -14.30 15.13
N GLU A 186 -4.75 -13.72 16.08
CA GLU A 186 -3.27 -13.74 16.07
C GLU A 186 -2.74 -15.18 16.09
N GLN A 187 -3.34 -16.05 16.89
CA GLN A 187 -2.95 -17.45 17.02
C GLN A 187 -3.01 -18.17 15.67
N GLU A 188 -4.11 -18.03 14.94
CA GLU A 188 -4.31 -18.72 13.66
C GLU A 188 -3.54 -18.02 12.54
N PHE A 189 -3.63 -16.70 12.45
CA PHE A 189 -2.97 -15.94 11.36
C PHE A 189 -1.44 -16.03 11.40
N SER A 190 -0.85 -16.13 12.60
CA SER A 190 0.60 -16.30 12.75
C SER A 190 1.12 -17.62 12.16
N GLN A 191 0.28 -18.61 11.93
CA GLN A 191 0.63 -19.87 11.30
C GLN A 191 0.56 -19.82 9.77
N CYS A 192 -0.03 -18.77 9.18
CA CYS A 192 0.00 -18.59 7.75
C CYS A 192 1.45 -18.40 7.27
N GLU A 193 1.80 -19.04 6.17
CA GLU A 193 3.08 -18.86 5.51
C GLU A 193 3.25 -17.39 5.07
N ASN A 194 4.47 -16.86 5.21
CA ASN A 194 4.81 -15.51 4.77
C ASN A 194 5.27 -15.54 3.31
N ILE A 195 4.31 -15.53 2.38
CA ILE A 195 4.56 -15.69 0.95
C ILE A 195 3.69 -14.72 0.14
N SER A 196 4.20 -14.22 -0.99
CA SER A 196 3.40 -13.40 -1.92
C SER A 196 2.47 -14.24 -2.77
N LEU A 197 1.43 -13.63 -3.33
CA LEU A 197 0.52 -14.27 -4.27
C LEU A 197 1.25 -14.72 -5.54
N ASP A 198 2.26 -13.94 -5.94
CA ASP A 198 3.10 -14.22 -7.10
C ASP A 198 3.79 -15.58 -6.93
N TYR A 199 4.52 -15.77 -5.85
CA TYR A 199 5.21 -17.02 -5.56
C TYR A 199 4.27 -18.18 -5.23
N ALA A 200 3.18 -17.91 -4.51
CA ALA A 200 2.30 -18.99 -4.06
C ALA A 200 1.44 -19.56 -5.20
N ILE A 201 1.05 -18.74 -6.17
CA ILE A 201 0.08 -19.14 -7.21
C ILE A 201 0.53 -18.69 -8.60
N MET A 202 0.90 -17.41 -8.81
CA MET A 202 1.05 -16.86 -10.15
C MET A 202 2.20 -17.49 -10.95
N GLU A 203 3.29 -17.89 -10.30
CA GLU A 203 4.40 -18.60 -10.94
C GLU A 203 4.07 -20.05 -11.36
N HIS A 204 2.97 -20.60 -10.85
CA HIS A 204 2.64 -22.02 -11.04
C HIS A 204 1.39 -22.25 -11.88
N THR A 205 0.45 -21.30 -11.84
CA THR A 205 -0.84 -21.46 -12.49
C THR A 205 -0.74 -21.42 -14.02
N GLN A 206 -1.57 -22.21 -14.68
CA GLN A 206 -1.76 -22.23 -16.13
C GLN A 206 -2.88 -21.25 -16.56
N LYS A 207 -3.55 -20.59 -15.64
CA LYS A 207 -4.67 -19.66 -15.90
C LYS A 207 -4.21 -18.19 -15.88
N ALA A 208 -2.92 -17.91 -15.74
CA ALA A 208 -2.41 -16.54 -15.70
C ALA A 208 -2.52 -15.87 -17.07
N VAL A 209 -3.12 -14.68 -17.08
CA VAL A 209 -3.22 -13.78 -18.24
C VAL A 209 -2.77 -12.40 -17.82
N VAL A 210 -2.00 -11.72 -18.66
CA VAL A 210 -1.59 -10.33 -18.42
C VAL A 210 -2.30 -9.39 -19.38
N VAL A 211 -2.85 -8.30 -18.84
CA VAL A 211 -3.38 -7.17 -19.62
C VAL A 211 -2.34 -6.04 -19.55
N PRO A 212 -1.74 -5.64 -20.67
CA PRO A 212 -0.82 -4.51 -20.70
C PRO A 212 -1.54 -3.21 -20.39
N VAL A 213 -0.89 -2.37 -19.57
CA VAL A 213 -1.41 -1.04 -19.25
C VAL A 213 -0.28 -0.02 -19.23
N ASP A 214 -0.52 1.14 -19.84
CA ASP A 214 0.32 2.32 -19.70
C ASP A 214 -0.53 3.42 -19.05
N CYS A 215 -0.48 3.48 -17.73
CA CYS A 215 -1.30 4.37 -16.91
C CYS A 215 -0.48 5.27 -15.99
N GLY A 216 0.82 5.41 -16.28
CA GLY A 216 1.74 6.15 -15.41
C GLY A 216 1.83 5.54 -14.01
N TRP A 217 1.82 4.20 -13.95
CA TRP A 217 1.94 3.44 -12.70
C TRP A 217 3.33 3.58 -12.08
N SER A 218 3.36 3.68 -10.77
CA SER A 218 4.56 3.58 -9.93
C SER A 218 4.20 2.93 -8.59
N ASP A 219 5.08 2.09 -8.06
CA ASP A 219 4.97 1.56 -6.70
C ASP A 219 5.34 2.58 -5.60
N VAL A 220 5.81 3.77 -6.01
CA VAL A 220 6.28 4.86 -5.12
C VAL A 220 7.23 4.36 -4.04
N GLY A 221 8.13 3.45 -4.43
CA GLY A 221 9.03 2.75 -3.51
C GLY A 221 10.10 3.62 -2.84
N ASP A 222 10.32 4.84 -3.34
CA ASP A 222 11.25 5.80 -2.76
C ASP A 222 10.87 7.27 -3.04
N LEU A 223 11.67 8.21 -2.52
CA LEU A 223 11.43 9.64 -2.68
C LEU A 223 11.66 10.13 -4.12
N GLN A 224 12.49 9.45 -4.90
CA GLN A 224 12.67 9.75 -6.32
C GLN A 224 11.40 9.39 -7.11
N ALA A 225 10.81 8.22 -6.82
CA ALA A 225 9.54 7.81 -7.41
C ALA A 225 8.40 8.77 -7.02
N LEU A 226 8.39 9.22 -5.75
CA LEU A 226 7.43 10.23 -5.29
C LEU A 226 7.60 11.56 -6.04
N TRP A 227 8.84 12.01 -6.29
CA TRP A 227 9.10 13.19 -7.10
C TRP A 227 8.63 12.99 -8.54
N ASN A 228 8.94 11.86 -9.17
CA ASN A 228 8.57 11.55 -10.55
C ASN A 228 7.05 11.52 -10.80
N THR A 229 6.26 11.06 -9.82
CA THR A 229 4.81 10.89 -9.95
C THR A 229 4.01 12.16 -9.66
N ASN A 230 4.65 13.21 -9.16
CA ASN A 230 3.99 14.46 -8.82
C ASN A 230 4.15 15.54 -9.91
N LYS A 231 3.28 16.53 -9.88
CA LYS A 231 3.35 17.66 -10.82
C LYS A 231 4.50 18.59 -10.45
N HIS A 232 5.39 18.84 -11.41
CA HIS A 232 6.53 19.75 -11.27
C HIS A 232 6.13 21.20 -11.57
N ASP A 233 6.80 22.16 -10.92
CA ASP A 233 6.82 23.56 -11.32
C ASP A 233 7.76 23.80 -12.52
N LEU A 234 7.94 25.06 -12.92
CA LEU A 234 8.80 25.42 -14.08
C LEU A 234 10.29 25.15 -13.85
N ASP A 235 10.72 25.04 -12.59
CA ASP A 235 12.08 24.76 -12.17
C ASP A 235 12.30 23.27 -11.84
N GLY A 236 11.30 22.41 -12.12
CA GLY A 236 11.34 20.98 -11.85
C GLY A 236 11.11 20.61 -10.38
N ASN A 237 10.65 21.54 -9.54
CA ASN A 237 10.38 21.24 -8.14
C ASN A 237 8.98 20.68 -7.93
N VAL A 238 8.84 19.82 -6.94
CA VAL A 238 7.57 19.37 -6.36
C VAL A 238 7.44 20.01 -4.99
N LEU A 239 6.48 20.93 -4.83
CA LEU A 239 6.21 21.65 -3.58
C LEU A 239 4.86 21.21 -3.03
N GLN A 240 4.84 20.65 -1.83
CA GLN A 240 3.63 20.18 -1.16
C GLN A 240 3.49 20.84 0.22
N GLY A 241 2.28 21.29 0.56
CA GLY A 241 2.00 21.98 1.82
C GLY A 241 2.51 23.43 1.82
N ASP A 242 2.94 23.93 2.99
CA ASP A 242 3.47 25.30 3.15
C ASP A 242 4.97 25.32 2.77
N ALA A 243 5.24 25.20 1.47
CA ALA A 243 6.60 25.08 0.91
C ALA A 243 6.88 26.21 -0.08
N VAL A 244 8.10 26.78 -0.03
CA VAL A 244 8.56 27.85 -0.91
C VAL A 244 9.97 27.54 -1.41
N SER A 245 10.21 27.73 -2.72
CA SER A 245 11.52 27.62 -3.37
C SER A 245 11.99 28.96 -3.90
N PHE A 246 13.30 29.22 -3.82
CA PHE A 246 13.95 30.37 -4.43
C PHE A 246 15.29 29.95 -5.04
N ASN A 247 15.49 30.17 -6.35
CA ASN A 247 16.69 29.73 -7.08
C ASN A 247 17.05 28.25 -6.81
N SER A 248 16.04 27.38 -6.78
CA SER A 248 16.20 25.95 -6.48
C SER A 248 15.56 25.12 -7.57
N HIS A 249 16.18 23.97 -7.91
CA HIS A 249 15.80 23.17 -9.06
C HIS A 249 15.69 21.67 -8.70
N ASN A 250 14.74 20.97 -9.34
CA ASN A 250 14.59 19.51 -9.22
C ASN A 250 14.47 19.01 -7.76
N CYS A 251 13.82 19.77 -6.89
CA CYS A 251 13.66 19.43 -5.48
C CYS A 251 12.28 18.85 -5.19
N LEU A 252 12.21 17.92 -4.23
CA LEU A 252 10.98 17.49 -3.57
C LEU A 252 10.90 18.15 -2.19
N VAL A 253 9.97 19.07 -1.98
CA VAL A 253 9.75 19.72 -0.68
C VAL A 253 8.35 19.41 -0.20
N LYS A 254 8.24 18.65 0.88
CA LYS A 254 6.96 18.32 1.53
C LYS A 254 6.94 18.91 2.93
N ALA A 255 6.00 19.82 3.18
CA ALA A 255 5.81 20.51 4.44
C ALA A 255 4.41 20.20 4.99
N GLU A 256 4.33 19.34 5.99
CA GLU A 256 3.04 18.94 6.57
C GLU A 256 2.56 19.91 7.67
N ASN A 257 3.49 20.57 8.35
CA ASN A 257 3.17 21.27 9.58
C ASN A 257 3.75 22.70 9.68
N ARG A 258 4.93 22.94 9.11
CA ARG A 258 5.64 24.22 9.18
C ARG A 258 5.96 24.72 7.79
N LEU A 259 6.10 26.05 7.66
CA LEU A 259 6.71 26.64 6.47
C LEU A 259 8.11 26.06 6.26
N VAL A 260 8.34 25.47 5.09
CA VAL A 260 9.66 25.02 4.64
C VAL A 260 10.08 25.89 3.45
N ALA A 261 11.19 26.61 3.59
CA ALA A 261 11.75 27.43 2.54
C ALA A 261 13.11 26.87 2.12
N VAL A 262 13.31 26.64 0.82
CA VAL A 262 14.57 26.19 0.23
C VAL A 262 15.11 27.27 -0.72
N ALA A 263 16.42 27.52 -0.70
CA ALA A 263 17.03 28.54 -1.51
C ALA A 263 18.41 28.11 -2.02
N GLY A 264 18.64 28.22 -3.35
CA GLY A 264 19.92 27.96 -3.99
C GLY A 264 20.37 26.50 -3.95
N VAL A 265 19.42 25.54 -3.95
CA VAL A 265 19.69 24.10 -3.86
C VAL A 265 19.15 23.36 -5.07
N GLU A 266 19.70 22.18 -5.35
CA GLU A 266 19.32 21.34 -6.48
C GLU A 266 19.27 19.86 -6.08
N GLY A 267 18.26 19.14 -6.61
CA GLY A 267 18.16 17.68 -6.48
C GLY A 267 17.99 17.17 -5.05
N LEU A 268 17.37 17.95 -4.16
CA LEU A 268 17.16 17.57 -2.75
C LEU A 268 15.72 17.13 -2.50
N ALA A 269 15.56 16.13 -1.63
CA ALA A 269 14.34 15.87 -0.92
C ALA A 269 14.39 16.53 0.47
N VAL A 270 13.37 17.33 0.80
CA VAL A 270 13.17 17.97 2.10
C VAL A 270 11.77 17.59 2.56
N ILE A 271 11.69 16.72 3.56
CA ILE A 271 10.42 16.21 4.09
C ILE A 271 10.29 16.68 5.53
N GLU A 272 9.30 17.50 5.81
CA GLU A 272 8.96 17.95 7.16
C GLU A 272 7.67 17.29 7.61
N THR A 273 7.71 16.72 8.80
CA THR A 273 6.55 16.16 9.50
C THR A 273 6.50 16.72 10.93
N LYS A 274 5.45 16.41 11.67
CA LYS A 274 5.36 16.79 13.10
C LYS A 274 6.49 16.19 13.94
N ASP A 275 7.09 15.08 13.52
CA ASP A 275 8.07 14.32 14.29
C ASP A 275 9.52 14.64 13.94
N ALA A 276 9.80 14.88 12.65
CA ALA A 276 11.16 15.03 12.14
C ALA A 276 11.24 15.86 10.86
N VAL A 277 12.47 16.29 10.55
CA VAL A 277 12.81 16.84 9.22
C VAL A 277 13.90 15.96 8.62
N LEU A 278 13.66 15.49 7.40
CA LEU A 278 14.61 14.73 6.60
C LEU A 278 15.11 15.59 5.45
N VAL A 279 16.42 15.61 5.22
CA VAL A 279 17.06 16.26 4.06
C VAL A 279 18.07 15.31 3.48
N LEU A 280 17.97 15.00 2.18
CA LEU A 280 18.92 14.17 1.46
C LEU A 280 18.89 14.47 -0.04
N PRO A 281 19.95 14.11 -0.80
CA PRO A 281 19.89 14.11 -2.26
C PRO A 281 18.84 13.10 -2.75
N LEU A 282 18.04 13.46 -3.76
CA LEU A 282 16.99 12.59 -4.32
C LEU A 282 17.57 11.28 -4.86
N ASP A 283 18.74 11.33 -5.49
CA ASP A 283 19.46 10.16 -6.03
C ASP A 283 20.00 9.20 -4.94
N GLN A 284 19.92 9.61 -3.67
CA GLN A 284 20.36 8.83 -2.50
C GLN A 284 19.19 8.38 -1.60
N ALA A 285 17.97 8.39 -2.12
CA ALA A 285 16.76 8.03 -1.37
C ALA A 285 16.85 6.66 -0.67
N GLN A 286 17.60 5.72 -1.23
CA GLN A 286 17.83 4.39 -0.63
C GLN A 286 18.56 4.43 0.72
N GLN A 287 19.34 5.49 1.01
CA GLN A 287 20.06 5.63 2.29
C GLN A 287 19.13 5.89 3.48
N VAL A 288 17.86 6.22 3.25
CA VAL A 288 16.86 6.41 4.31
C VAL A 288 16.78 5.17 5.21
N LYS A 289 16.89 3.96 4.65
CA LYS A 289 16.87 2.71 5.42
C LYS A 289 17.99 2.64 6.46
N ASP A 290 19.22 3.01 6.05
CA ASP A 290 20.39 3.00 6.94
C ASP A 290 20.29 4.10 8.00
N LEU A 291 19.75 5.26 7.61
CA LEU A 291 19.52 6.35 8.57
C LEU A 291 18.48 5.95 9.63
N VAL A 292 17.35 5.34 9.22
CA VAL A 292 16.33 4.84 10.16
C VAL A 292 16.91 3.78 11.10
N ALA A 293 17.78 2.89 10.60
CA ALA A 293 18.44 1.89 11.44
C ALA A 293 19.32 2.53 12.53
N GLN A 294 19.94 3.69 12.25
CA GLN A 294 20.71 4.45 13.27
C GLN A 294 19.81 5.13 14.32
N LEU A 295 18.56 5.41 13.96
CA LEU A 295 17.62 6.14 14.82
C LEU A 295 16.71 5.21 15.65
N LYS A 296 16.89 3.88 15.60
CA LYS A 296 15.99 2.87 16.19
C LYS A 296 15.67 3.08 17.68
N ASP A 297 16.59 3.70 18.44
CA ASP A 297 16.43 3.95 19.87
C ASP A 297 15.81 5.33 20.18
N ARG A 298 15.49 6.10 19.15
CA ARG A 298 14.87 7.42 19.28
C ARG A 298 13.36 7.30 19.46
N LYS A 299 12.80 8.17 20.31
CA LYS A 299 11.35 8.20 20.60
C LYS A 299 10.52 8.49 19.35
N GLU A 300 11.04 9.35 18.47
CA GLU A 300 10.40 9.80 17.25
C GLU A 300 10.15 8.65 16.25
N ILE A 301 10.89 7.54 16.34
CA ILE A 301 10.70 6.35 15.52
C ILE A 301 9.56 5.46 16.05
N SER A 302 9.38 5.41 17.37
CA SER A 302 8.43 4.50 18.01
C SER A 302 7.11 5.16 18.43
N HIS A 303 7.09 6.49 18.57
CA HIS A 303 5.95 7.24 19.08
C HIS A 303 5.72 8.49 18.25
N HIS A 304 4.73 8.41 17.37
CA HIS A 304 4.29 9.58 16.62
C HIS A 304 3.64 10.60 17.55
N ARG A 305 3.91 11.86 17.30
CA ARG A 305 3.33 13.00 18.01
C ARG A 305 1.82 13.06 17.82
N GLU A 306 1.35 12.80 16.60
CA GLU A 306 -0.06 12.68 16.27
C GLU A 306 -0.51 11.22 16.27
N VAL A 307 -1.59 10.94 16.98
CA VAL A 307 -2.14 9.59 17.12
C VAL A 307 -3.63 9.61 16.86
N TYR A 308 -4.06 8.83 15.87
CA TYR A 308 -5.46 8.66 15.50
C TYR A 308 -6.19 7.70 16.47
N ARG A 309 -7.47 7.98 16.68
CA ARG A 309 -8.37 7.24 17.56
C ARG A 309 -9.77 7.16 16.92
N PRO A 310 -10.67 6.28 17.37
CA PRO A 310 -12.05 6.20 16.83
C PRO A 310 -12.82 7.53 16.90
N TRP A 311 -12.47 8.39 17.83
CA TRP A 311 -13.12 9.67 18.06
C TRP A 311 -12.44 10.87 17.40
N GLY A 312 -11.32 10.67 16.72
CA GLY A 312 -10.53 11.72 16.09
C GLY A 312 -9.03 11.53 16.28
N SER A 313 -8.30 12.56 16.69
CA SER A 313 -6.87 12.46 16.92
C SER A 313 -6.41 13.27 18.15
N TYR A 314 -5.22 12.97 18.63
CA TYR A 314 -4.50 13.89 19.52
C TYR A 314 -3.07 14.12 19.01
N ASP A 315 -2.60 15.36 19.20
CA ASP A 315 -1.23 15.78 18.93
C ASP A 315 -0.55 16.15 20.26
N SER A 316 0.56 15.47 20.60
CA SER A 316 1.40 15.78 21.76
C SER A 316 2.22 17.03 21.47
N VAL A 317 1.69 18.20 21.81
CA VAL A 317 2.27 19.50 21.44
C VAL A 317 3.53 19.79 22.24
N ASP A 318 3.54 19.42 23.54
CA ASP A 318 4.66 19.65 24.44
C ASP A 318 4.67 18.60 25.57
N SER A 319 5.85 18.28 26.10
CA SER A 319 5.99 17.35 27.22
C SER A 319 7.26 17.61 28.00
N GLY A 320 7.18 17.46 29.30
CA GLY A 320 8.30 17.52 30.24
C GLY A 320 8.23 16.40 31.28
N GLU A 321 9.14 16.43 32.27
CA GLU A 321 9.25 15.36 33.27
C GLU A 321 7.93 15.09 34.00
N ASN A 322 7.15 16.14 34.29
CA ASN A 322 5.92 16.03 35.10
C ASN A 322 4.65 16.57 34.37
N TYR A 323 4.71 16.84 33.08
CA TYR A 323 3.56 17.34 32.32
C TYR A 323 3.56 16.87 30.87
N GLN A 324 2.36 16.86 30.26
CA GLN A 324 2.13 16.67 28.84
C GLN A 324 0.99 17.58 28.38
N VAL A 325 1.22 18.27 27.27
CA VAL A 325 0.20 19.08 26.60
C VAL A 325 -0.25 18.36 25.33
N LYS A 326 -1.54 18.14 25.20
CA LYS A 326 -2.14 17.51 24.02
C LYS A 326 -3.17 18.45 23.39
N ARG A 327 -3.12 18.57 22.08
CA ARG A 327 -4.26 19.06 21.29
C ARG A 327 -5.11 17.86 20.91
N ILE A 328 -6.41 17.91 21.28
CA ILE A 328 -7.35 16.83 20.99
C ILE A 328 -8.35 17.34 19.98
N THR A 329 -8.49 16.65 18.85
CA THR A 329 -9.49 16.92 17.81
C THR A 329 -10.52 15.80 17.86
N VAL A 330 -11.77 16.16 18.14
CA VAL A 330 -12.89 15.20 18.20
C VAL A 330 -13.76 15.38 16.98
N ASN A 331 -14.02 14.29 16.27
CA ASN A 331 -14.87 14.30 15.07
C ASN A 331 -16.33 14.64 15.44
N PRO A 332 -17.08 15.29 14.55
CA PRO A 332 -18.51 15.57 14.77
C PRO A 332 -19.28 14.30 15.13
N GLY A 333 -20.03 14.36 16.22
CA GLY A 333 -20.80 13.21 16.72
C GLY A 333 -20.01 12.16 17.51
N ALA A 334 -18.68 12.22 17.51
CA ALA A 334 -17.83 11.29 18.28
C ALA A 334 -17.78 11.67 19.78
N LYS A 335 -17.39 10.73 20.60
CA LYS A 335 -17.29 10.88 22.06
C LYS A 335 -15.95 10.36 22.55
N LEU A 336 -15.33 11.12 23.45
CA LEU A 336 -14.14 10.66 24.19
C LEU A 336 -14.55 9.60 25.22
N SER A 337 -13.65 8.63 25.45
CA SER A 337 -13.81 7.65 26.50
C SER A 337 -13.77 8.34 27.87
N LEU A 338 -14.70 7.96 28.75
CA LEU A 338 -14.64 8.42 30.15
C LEU A 338 -13.41 7.84 30.83
N GLN A 339 -12.54 8.70 31.32
CA GLN A 339 -11.29 8.30 32.01
C GLN A 339 -11.26 8.87 33.43
N ARG A 340 -10.67 8.14 34.35
CA ARG A 340 -10.39 8.61 35.71
C ARG A 340 -8.93 8.37 36.03
N HIS A 341 -8.25 9.41 36.47
CA HIS A 341 -6.83 9.36 36.80
C HIS A 341 -6.63 9.46 38.32
N LYS A 342 -5.78 8.60 38.87
CA LYS A 342 -5.50 8.56 40.29
C LYS A 342 -4.36 9.49 40.70
N TYR A 343 -3.41 9.74 39.79
CA TYR A 343 -2.16 10.40 40.11
C TYR A 343 -1.83 11.62 39.24
N ARG A 344 -2.75 12.05 38.38
CA ARG A 344 -2.59 13.26 37.56
C ARG A 344 -3.81 14.15 37.60
N ALA A 345 -3.58 15.45 37.53
CA ALA A 345 -4.61 16.45 37.27
C ALA A 345 -4.67 16.74 35.76
N GLU A 346 -5.87 17.05 35.26
CA GLU A 346 -6.09 17.48 33.89
C GLU A 346 -6.76 18.85 33.88
N HIS A 347 -6.28 19.71 32.98
CA HIS A 347 -6.86 21.00 32.69
C HIS A 347 -7.29 21.01 31.23
N TRP A 348 -8.57 21.24 30.99
CA TRP A 348 -9.16 21.28 29.65
C TRP A 348 -9.45 22.72 29.27
N VAL A 349 -9.03 23.08 28.04
CA VAL A 349 -9.40 24.34 27.37
C VAL A 349 -10.09 23.94 26.09
N VAL A 350 -11.34 24.42 25.89
CA VAL A 350 -12.21 24.10 24.74
C VAL A 350 -12.37 25.36 23.90
#